data_e0f1f14d843c9bc7b2cee8c905652a4d
#
_entry.id   e0f1f14d843c9bc7b2cee8c905652a4d
#
_cell.length_a   1.000
_cell.length_b   1.000
_cell.length_c   1.000
_cell.angle_alpha   90.00
_cell.angle_beta   90.00
_cell.angle_gamma   90.00
#
_symmetry.space_group_name_H-M   'P 1'
#
loop_
_entity.id
_entity.type
_entity.pdbx_description
1 polymer ?
#
loop_
_entity_poly.entity_id
_entity_poly.type
_entity_poly.pdbx_seq_one_letter_code
_entity_poly.pdbx_strand_id
1 'polypeptide(L)'
;MLTGLVLIFIAIFDFMRHRIPNISLLILLIATLVTGSVTVLPLYALIALVVSLLAYRYCGLGAGDVKLLIIITLFMTPQDQIADFWFYVSLIGVSLLTLHFAITRSIKGNIALAPALCGAVLCISWVHLI
;
A
#
# COMPACT_ATOMS: atom_id res chain seq x y z
N MET A 1 -0.19 11.57 12.58
CA MET A 1 1.28 11.66 12.44
C MET A 1 1.99 10.33 12.67
N LEU A 2 1.67 9.56 13.71
CA LEU A 2 2.33 8.27 14.00
C LEU A 2 2.20 7.27 12.84
N THR A 3 1.00 7.10 12.29
CA THR A 3 0.72 6.20 11.15
C THR A 3 1.53 6.55 9.90
N GLY A 4 1.69 7.86 9.61
CA GLY A 4 2.51 8.32 8.49
C GLY A 4 3.98 7.94 8.62
N LEU A 5 4.55 8.08 9.82
CA LEU A 5 5.94 7.67 10.09
C LEU A 5 6.13 6.15 9.90
N VAL A 6 5.17 5.34 10.36
CA VAL A 6 5.22 3.88 10.18
C VAL A 6 5.12 3.51 8.70
N LEU A 7 4.25 4.19 7.92
CA LEU A 7 4.13 3.97 6.47
C LEU A 7 5.43 4.30 5.73
N ILE A 8 6.07 5.43 6.07
CA ILE A 8 7.37 5.82 5.47
C ILE A 8 8.43 4.76 5.81
N PHE A 9 8.46 4.29 7.06
CA PHE A 9 9.39 3.24 7.48
C PHE A 9 9.18 1.95 6.69
N ILE A 10 7.91 1.51 6.51
CA ILE A 10 7.58 0.31 5.73
C ILE A 10 8.00 0.49 4.27
N ALA A 11 7.74 1.65 3.67
CA ALA A 11 8.10 1.93 2.29
C ALA A 11 9.62 1.87 2.05
N ILE A 12 10.40 2.48 2.95
CA ILE A 12 11.87 2.45 2.88
C ILE A 12 12.38 1.02 3.07
N PHE A 13 11.84 0.29 4.05
CA PHE A 13 12.27 -1.07 4.34
C PHE A 13 11.98 -2.03 3.18
N ASP A 14 10.79 -1.91 2.55
CA ASP A 14 10.43 -2.71 1.39
C ASP A 14 11.30 -2.37 0.19
N PHE A 15 11.59 -1.09 -0.04
CA PHE A 15 12.50 -0.67 -1.10
C PHE A 15 13.91 -1.25 -0.96
N MET A 16 14.40 -1.39 0.29
CA MET A 16 15.75 -1.92 0.55
C MET A 16 15.81 -3.45 0.53
N ARG A 17 14.78 -4.14 1.00
CA ARG A 17 14.82 -5.60 1.22
C ARG A 17 13.82 -6.39 0.40
N HIS A 18 12.89 -5.75 -0.32
CA HIS A 18 11.79 -6.38 -1.06
C HIS A 18 11.01 -7.42 -0.24
N ARG A 19 10.91 -7.19 1.07
CA ARG A 19 10.17 -8.03 2.01
C ARG A 19 9.62 -7.16 3.14
N ILE A 20 8.32 -7.19 3.34
CA ILE A 20 7.66 -6.51 4.46
C ILE A 20 7.62 -7.49 5.65
N PRO A 21 8.30 -7.20 6.77
CA PRO A 21 8.22 -8.06 7.95
C PRO A 21 6.82 -7.96 8.57
N ASN A 22 6.29 -9.09 9.02
CA ASN A 22 4.96 -9.14 9.66
C ASN A 22 4.88 -8.22 10.90
N ILE A 23 6.00 -7.97 11.56
CA ILE A 23 6.07 -7.08 12.73
C ILE A 23 5.73 -5.64 12.34
N SER A 24 6.20 -5.13 11.20
CA SER A 24 5.88 -3.77 10.75
C SER A 24 4.40 -3.62 10.39
N LEU A 25 3.76 -4.67 9.85
CA LEU A 25 2.32 -4.68 9.61
C LEU A 25 1.52 -4.67 10.92
N LEU A 26 2.00 -5.40 11.94
CA LEU A 26 1.39 -5.38 13.26
C LEU A 26 1.52 -4.00 13.92
N ILE A 27 2.69 -3.37 13.83
CA ILE A 27 2.91 -2.01 14.33
C ILE A 27 1.98 -1.02 13.62
N LEU A 28 1.82 -1.14 12.29
CA LEU A 28 0.89 -0.31 11.53
C LEU A 28 -0.55 -0.49 12.01
N LEU A 29 -0.98 -1.73 12.20
CA LEU A 29 -2.33 -2.04 12.71
C LEU A 29 -2.57 -1.44 14.09
N ILE A 30 -1.61 -1.59 15.00
CA ILE A 30 -1.71 -1.00 16.35
C ILE A 30 -1.73 0.53 16.26
N ALA A 31 -0.87 1.12 15.44
CA ALA A 31 -0.84 2.57 15.25
C ALA A 31 -2.17 3.12 14.71
N THR A 32 -2.82 2.43 13.77
CA THR A 32 -4.14 2.83 13.25
C THR A 32 -5.24 2.71 14.30
N LEU A 33 -5.23 1.64 15.09
CA LEU A 33 -6.20 1.46 16.18
C LEU A 33 -6.05 2.53 17.27
N VAL A 34 -4.83 2.89 17.63
CA VAL A 34 -4.54 3.93 18.66
C VAL A 34 -4.91 5.32 18.18
N THR A 35 -4.75 5.63 16.90
CA THR A 35 -5.11 6.95 16.35
C THR A 35 -6.61 7.16 16.19
N GLY A 36 -7.42 6.11 16.37
CA GLY A 36 -8.89 6.20 16.40
C GLY A 36 -9.59 6.50 15.07
N SER A 37 -8.84 6.57 13.97
CA SER A 37 -9.36 6.81 12.62
C SER A 37 -9.71 5.51 11.89
N VAL A 38 -10.40 4.60 12.56
CA VAL A 38 -10.71 3.29 11.98
C VAL A 38 -12.05 3.35 11.26
N THR A 39 -12.01 3.31 9.94
CA THR A 39 -13.18 3.03 9.10
C THR A 39 -13.11 1.60 8.62
N VAL A 40 -14.03 0.75 9.08
CA VAL A 40 -14.05 -0.66 8.69
C VAL A 40 -14.86 -0.82 7.41
N LEU A 41 -14.21 -1.12 6.30
CA LEU A 41 -14.83 -1.30 4.99
C LEU A 41 -14.65 -2.74 4.48
N PRO A 42 -15.41 -3.72 5.00
CA PRO A 42 -15.20 -5.13 4.71
C PRO A 42 -15.41 -5.49 3.23
N LEU A 43 -16.36 -4.84 2.56
CA LEU A 43 -16.62 -5.11 1.14
C LEU A 43 -15.45 -4.74 0.25
N TYR A 44 -14.90 -3.54 0.46
CA TYR A 44 -13.74 -3.07 -0.32
C TYR A 44 -12.47 -3.84 0.01
N ALA A 45 -12.29 -4.25 1.26
CA ALA A 45 -11.20 -5.12 1.67
C ALA A 45 -11.29 -6.51 1.02
N LEU A 46 -12.50 -7.05 0.85
CA LEU A 46 -12.73 -8.32 0.14
C LEU A 46 -12.36 -8.20 -1.34
N ILE A 47 -12.79 -7.11 -1.99
CA ILE A 47 -12.42 -6.84 -3.40
C ILE A 47 -10.90 -6.69 -3.52
N ALA A 48 -10.28 -5.91 -2.64
CA ALA A 48 -8.82 -5.74 -2.61
C ALA A 48 -8.09 -7.08 -2.39
N LEU A 49 -8.62 -7.95 -1.53
CA LEU A 49 -8.08 -9.29 -1.31
C LEU A 49 -8.11 -10.12 -2.59
N VAL A 50 -9.26 -10.19 -3.28
CA VAL A 50 -9.40 -10.96 -4.51
C VAL A 50 -8.46 -10.45 -5.60
N VAL A 51 -8.44 -9.13 -5.83
CA VAL A 51 -7.57 -8.49 -6.82
C VAL A 51 -6.10 -8.73 -6.50
N SER A 52 -5.70 -8.58 -5.23
CA SER A 52 -4.31 -8.77 -4.82
C SER A 52 -3.86 -10.23 -4.86
N LEU A 53 -4.76 -11.19 -4.61
CA LEU A 53 -4.45 -12.62 -4.77
C LEU A 53 -4.27 -12.99 -6.25
N LEU A 54 -5.08 -12.42 -7.14
CA LEU A 54 -4.88 -12.58 -8.59
C LEU A 54 -3.54 -11.98 -9.01
N ALA A 55 -3.23 -10.77 -8.56
CA ALA A 55 -1.95 -10.12 -8.84
C ALA A 55 -0.75 -10.89 -8.25
N TYR A 56 -0.90 -11.47 -7.05
CA TYR A 56 0.11 -12.36 -6.46
C TYR A 56 0.39 -13.57 -7.37
N ARG A 57 -0.68 -14.18 -7.90
CA ARG A 57 -0.55 -15.38 -8.74
C ARG A 57 0.01 -15.08 -10.13
N TYR A 58 -0.40 -13.99 -10.77
CA TYR A 58 -0.08 -13.71 -12.17
C TYR A 58 1.04 -12.67 -12.37
N CYS A 59 1.19 -11.73 -11.45
CA CYS A 59 2.14 -10.62 -11.57
C CYS A 59 3.34 -10.74 -10.63
N GLY A 60 3.40 -11.80 -9.77
CA GLY A 60 4.51 -11.97 -8.85
C GLY A 60 4.54 -10.96 -7.70
N LEU A 61 3.37 -10.45 -7.30
CA LEU A 61 3.25 -9.54 -6.16
C LEU A 61 3.77 -10.19 -4.87
N GLY A 62 4.40 -9.43 -3.98
CA GLY A 62 4.85 -9.95 -2.70
C GLY A 62 3.68 -10.26 -1.74
N ALA A 63 3.78 -11.36 -0.98
CA ALA A 63 2.76 -11.67 0.03
C ALA A 63 2.62 -10.57 1.11
N GLY A 64 3.69 -9.81 1.36
CA GLY A 64 3.68 -8.65 2.25
C GLY A 64 2.83 -7.51 1.72
N ASP A 65 2.91 -7.24 0.41
CA ASP A 65 2.12 -6.20 -0.27
C ASP A 65 0.63 -6.49 -0.21
N VAL A 66 0.24 -7.77 -0.37
CA VAL A 66 -1.17 -8.21 -0.24
C VAL A 66 -1.71 -7.88 1.15
N LYS A 67 -0.95 -8.21 2.20
CA LYS A 67 -1.34 -7.94 3.59
C LYS A 67 -1.41 -6.43 3.87
N LEU A 68 -0.45 -5.67 3.37
CA LEU A 68 -0.41 -4.22 3.51
C LEU A 68 -1.62 -3.58 2.84
N LEU A 69 -1.95 -3.99 1.62
CA LEU A 69 -3.11 -3.49 0.88
C LEU A 69 -4.42 -3.73 1.65
N ILE A 70 -4.59 -4.93 2.22
CA ILE A 70 -5.78 -5.26 3.00
C ILE A 70 -5.89 -4.37 4.24
N ILE A 71 -4.79 -4.18 4.99
CA ILE A 71 -4.79 -3.34 6.19
C ILE A 71 -5.14 -1.89 5.84
N ILE A 72 -4.55 -1.33 4.80
CA ILE A 72 -4.81 0.03 4.35
C ILE A 72 -6.27 0.18 3.92
N THR A 73 -6.77 -0.73 3.08
CA THR A 73 -8.15 -0.65 2.57
C THR A 73 -9.19 -0.88 3.67
N LEU A 74 -8.90 -1.79 4.62
CA LEU A 74 -9.86 -2.14 5.68
C LEU A 74 -9.95 -1.08 6.77
N PHE A 75 -8.81 -0.48 7.15
CA PHE A 75 -8.72 0.33 8.37
C PHE A 75 -8.33 1.79 8.17
N MET A 76 -7.71 2.14 7.03
CA MET A 76 -7.11 3.45 6.86
C MET A 76 -7.78 4.33 5.81
N THR A 77 -8.55 3.73 4.90
CA THR A 77 -9.15 4.47 3.77
C THR A 77 -10.62 4.74 4.05
N PRO A 78 -11.05 6.02 4.21
CA PRO A 78 -12.46 6.37 4.29
C PRO A 78 -13.21 6.00 3.02
N GLN A 79 -14.51 5.73 3.12
CA GLN A 79 -15.33 5.26 1.99
C GLN A 79 -15.41 6.28 0.85
N ASP A 80 -15.47 7.55 1.18
CA ASP A 80 -15.50 8.67 0.24
C ASP A 80 -14.19 8.88 -0.51
N GLN A 81 -13.07 8.39 0.02
CA GLN A 81 -11.73 8.55 -0.52
C GLN A 81 -11.18 7.29 -1.22
N ILE A 82 -11.98 6.22 -1.31
CA ILE A 82 -11.54 4.96 -1.93
C ILE A 82 -11.16 5.14 -3.40
N ALA A 83 -11.94 5.93 -4.15
CA ALA A 83 -11.64 6.18 -5.56
C ALA A 83 -10.31 6.91 -5.73
N ASP A 84 -10.07 7.91 -4.90
CA ASP A 84 -8.82 8.67 -4.89
C ASP A 84 -7.64 7.80 -4.48
N PHE A 85 -7.83 6.93 -3.48
CA PHE A 85 -6.82 5.95 -3.08
C PHE A 85 -6.38 5.07 -4.24
N TRP A 86 -7.32 4.46 -4.97
CA TRP A 86 -6.99 3.61 -6.11
C TRP A 86 -6.38 4.39 -7.27
N PHE A 87 -6.81 5.64 -7.47
CA PHE A 87 -6.21 6.53 -8.45
C PHE A 87 -4.73 6.81 -8.13
N TYR A 88 -4.40 7.19 -6.90
CA TYR A 88 -3.02 7.43 -6.49
C TYR A 88 -2.16 6.16 -6.49
N VAL A 89 -2.71 5.02 -6.05
CA VAL A 89 -2.01 3.73 -6.13
C VAL A 89 -1.65 3.40 -7.58
N SER A 90 -2.59 3.58 -8.50
CA SER A 90 -2.37 3.33 -9.93
C SER A 90 -1.32 4.28 -10.51
N LEU A 91 -1.43 5.57 -10.20
CA LEU A 91 -0.51 6.58 -10.71
C LEU A 91 0.93 6.34 -10.24
N ILE A 92 1.13 6.10 -8.95
CA ILE A 92 2.45 5.86 -8.37
C ILE A 92 2.96 4.48 -8.81
N GLY A 93 2.09 3.47 -8.84
CA GLY A 93 2.45 2.12 -9.30
C GLY A 93 2.92 2.10 -10.75
N VAL A 94 2.21 2.78 -11.65
CA VAL A 94 2.62 2.90 -13.06
C VAL A 94 3.92 3.68 -13.19
N SER A 95 4.11 4.75 -12.43
CA SER A 95 5.38 5.52 -12.46
C SER A 95 6.57 4.69 -11.96
N LEU A 96 6.40 3.89 -10.91
CA LEU A 96 7.44 2.98 -10.42
C LEU A 96 7.74 1.87 -11.44
N LEU A 97 6.70 1.32 -12.08
CA LEU A 97 6.85 0.31 -13.12
C LEU A 97 7.62 0.85 -14.32
N THR A 98 7.27 2.05 -14.81
CA THR A 98 7.94 2.70 -15.94
C THR A 98 9.38 3.04 -15.61
N LEU A 99 9.66 3.52 -14.40
CA LEU A 99 11.00 3.80 -13.92
C LEU A 99 11.84 2.50 -13.84
N HIS A 100 11.26 1.45 -13.27
CA HIS A 100 11.93 0.14 -13.20
C HIS A 100 12.26 -0.39 -14.60
N PHE A 101 11.30 -0.31 -15.54
CA PHE A 101 11.51 -0.74 -16.91
C PHE A 101 12.56 0.10 -17.63
N ALA A 102 12.60 1.42 -17.40
CA ALA A 102 13.61 2.31 -17.99
C ALA A 102 15.03 1.97 -17.51
N ILE A 103 15.19 1.55 -16.25
CA ILE A 103 16.48 1.21 -15.65
C ILE A 103 16.92 -0.21 -16.04
N THR A 104 16.02 -1.19 -15.90
CA THR A 104 16.37 -2.62 -16.03
C THR A 104 16.13 -3.19 -17.42
N ARG A 105 15.34 -2.50 -18.26
CA ARG A 105 14.84 -3.00 -19.57
C ARG A 105 14.18 -4.39 -19.46
N SER A 106 13.73 -4.79 -18.29
CA SER A 106 13.11 -6.09 -18.02
C SER A 106 11.87 -5.90 -17.17
N ILE A 107 10.79 -6.56 -17.55
CA ILE A 107 9.54 -6.62 -16.76
C ILE A 107 9.63 -7.72 -15.69
N LYS A 108 10.65 -8.60 -15.79
CA LYS A 108 10.86 -9.69 -14.82
C LYS A 108 11.67 -9.16 -13.64
N GLY A 109 11.00 -8.93 -12.52
CA GLY A 109 11.62 -8.55 -11.26
C GLY A 109 10.53 -8.37 -10.18
N ASN A 110 10.90 -8.53 -8.92
CA ASN A 110 10.00 -8.18 -7.81
C ASN A 110 9.90 -6.66 -7.73
N ILE A 111 8.78 -6.11 -8.18
CA ILE A 111 8.51 -4.68 -8.06
C ILE A 111 7.93 -4.45 -6.66
N ALA A 112 8.61 -3.60 -5.88
CA ALA A 112 8.11 -3.19 -4.58
C ALA A 112 6.82 -2.36 -4.76
N LEU A 113 5.68 -2.88 -4.34
CA LEU A 113 4.40 -2.18 -4.42
C LEU A 113 4.15 -1.33 -3.15
N ALA A 114 4.75 -1.69 -2.03
CA ALA A 114 4.57 -0.98 -0.77
C ALA A 114 4.83 0.54 -0.86
N PRO A 115 5.86 1.05 -1.58
CA PRO A 115 6.03 2.49 -1.77
C PRO A 115 4.84 3.16 -2.45
N ALA A 116 4.19 2.48 -3.42
CA ALA A 116 2.99 2.99 -4.08
C ALA A 116 1.80 3.07 -3.13
N LEU A 117 1.59 2.03 -2.34
CA LEU A 117 0.50 1.97 -1.35
C LEU A 117 0.69 3.02 -0.25
N CYS A 118 1.88 3.09 0.33
CA CYS A 118 2.20 4.07 1.36
C CYS A 118 2.15 5.50 0.83
N GLY A 119 2.67 5.73 -0.37
CA GLY A 119 2.62 7.03 -1.04
C GLY A 119 1.19 7.49 -1.31
N ALA A 120 0.29 6.61 -1.76
CA ALA A 120 -1.12 6.94 -1.99
C ALA A 120 -1.82 7.39 -0.70
N VAL A 121 -1.61 6.68 0.41
CA VAL A 121 -2.17 7.07 1.72
C VAL A 121 -1.65 8.43 2.17
N LEU A 122 -0.35 8.68 2.00
CA LEU A 122 0.26 9.95 2.37
C LEU A 122 -0.26 11.10 1.49
N CYS A 123 -0.44 10.89 0.17
CA CYS A 123 -1.02 11.88 -0.73
C CYS A 123 -2.45 12.25 -0.31
N ILE A 124 -3.30 11.26 -0.01
CA ILE A 124 -4.67 11.50 0.45
C ILE A 124 -4.66 12.27 1.77
N SER A 125 -3.84 11.84 2.73
CA SER A 125 -3.73 12.54 4.02
C SER A 125 -3.27 13.98 3.86
N TRP A 126 -2.42 14.26 2.89
CA TRP A 126 -1.93 15.61 2.60
C TRP A 126 -3.01 16.47 1.95
N VAL A 127 -3.73 15.93 0.95
CA VAL A 127 -4.80 16.65 0.24
C VAL A 127 -5.95 17.07 1.17
N HIS A 128 -6.25 16.25 2.18
CA HIS A 128 -7.31 16.55 3.16
C HIS A 128 -6.84 17.43 4.34
N LEU A 129 -5.55 17.76 4.42
CA LEU A 129 -4.99 18.70 5.41
C LEU A 129 -4.94 20.15 4.91
N ILE A 130 -5.07 20.34 3.59
CA ILE A 130 -5.13 21.63 2.91
C ILE A 130 -6.58 22.02 2.64
#